data_58789a6ca4911b0c8b6bf7aebea71059
#
_entry.id   58789a6ca4911b0c8b6bf7aebea71059
#
_cell.length_a   1.000
_cell.length_b   1.000
_cell.length_c   1.000
_cell.angle_alpha   90.00
_cell.angle_beta   90.00
_cell.angle_gamma   90.00
#
_symmetry.space_group_name_H-M   'P 1'
#
loop_
_entity.id
_entity.type
_entity.pdbx_description
1 polymer ?
#
loop_
_entity_poly.entity_id
_entity_poly.type
_entity_poly.pdbx_seq_one_letter_code
_entity_poly.pdbx_strand_id
1 'polypeptide(L)'
;MYAMKAKKFIRSNPHLPVKNLHQTLDYYRDSLGFYDEWTWTDKDGNETDGGIRRDDMRLLFGEDPDFIDVISSYPKSRLPLMWFVENIDEIFSEFQTRGIEFADTLRTHPYGLREFAFIDINGYYIRVAEGAEE
;
A
#
# COMPACT_ATOMS: atom_id res chain seq x y z
N MET A 1 32.00 16.97 -28.97
CA MET A 1 31.18 17.16 -27.75
C MET A 1 30.06 16.14 -27.73
N TYR A 2 29.96 15.39 -26.68
CA TYR A 2 28.89 14.44 -26.54
C TYR A 2 27.74 15.05 -25.72
N ALA A 3 26.53 14.69 -26.08
CA ALA A 3 25.35 15.10 -25.31
C ALA A 3 25.26 14.26 -24.04
N MET A 4 25.08 14.92 -22.91
CA MET A 4 24.80 14.20 -21.66
C MET A 4 23.38 13.64 -21.70
N LYS A 5 23.24 12.36 -21.43
CA LYS A 5 21.91 11.77 -21.24
C LYS A 5 21.20 12.45 -20.07
N ALA A 6 19.97 12.86 -20.31
CA ALA A 6 19.14 13.36 -19.22
C ALA A 6 18.93 12.25 -18.19
N LYS A 7 19.17 12.59 -16.92
CA LYS A 7 18.91 11.68 -15.81
C LYS A 7 17.49 11.87 -15.33
N LYS A 8 16.76 10.79 -15.20
CA LYS A 8 15.38 10.80 -14.75
C LYS A 8 15.27 10.15 -13.38
N PHE A 9 14.42 10.71 -12.55
CA PHE A 9 13.92 9.97 -11.41
C PHE A 9 12.85 9.01 -11.95
N ILE A 10 12.95 7.73 -11.57
CA ILE A 10 12.11 6.69 -12.14
C ILE A 10 10.86 6.51 -11.28
N ARG A 11 11.03 6.37 -9.97
CA ARG A 11 9.93 6.18 -9.03
C ARG A 11 10.42 6.23 -7.59
N SER A 12 9.48 6.31 -6.68
CA SER A 12 9.71 6.09 -5.26
C SER A 12 8.83 4.95 -4.80
N ASN A 13 9.40 3.96 -4.15
CA ASN A 13 8.64 2.85 -3.58
C ASN A 13 8.61 3.01 -2.06
N PRO A 14 7.43 2.98 -1.42
CA PRO A 14 7.39 2.93 0.02
C PRO A 14 7.98 1.62 0.51
N HIS A 15 8.77 1.70 1.59
CA HIS A 15 9.29 0.54 2.30
C HIS A 15 8.69 0.55 3.71
N LEU A 16 7.73 -0.31 3.95
CA LEU A 16 6.87 -0.25 5.12
C LEU A 16 7.29 -1.31 6.13
N PRO A 17 7.52 -0.92 7.40
CA PRO A 17 7.61 -1.88 8.48
C PRO A 17 6.32 -2.69 8.60
N VAL A 18 6.45 -4.00 8.83
CA VAL A 18 5.31 -4.91 8.98
C VAL A 18 5.53 -5.83 10.17
N LYS A 19 4.46 -6.38 10.70
CA LYS A 19 4.55 -7.29 11.84
C LYS A 19 5.04 -8.67 11.42
N ASN A 20 4.53 -9.18 10.31
CA ASN A 20 4.89 -10.49 9.76
C ASN A 20 4.84 -10.41 8.24
N LEU A 21 5.95 -10.74 7.59
CA LEU A 21 6.07 -10.60 6.14
C LEU A 21 5.07 -11.46 5.38
N HIS A 22 5.02 -12.76 5.68
CA HIS A 22 4.17 -13.69 4.93
C HIS A 22 2.68 -13.40 5.12
N GLN A 23 2.25 -13.05 6.33
CA GLN A 23 0.88 -12.64 6.57
C GLN A 23 0.54 -11.36 5.81
N THR A 24 1.48 -10.41 5.72
CA THR A 24 1.29 -9.18 4.96
C THR A 24 1.16 -9.46 3.47
N LEU A 25 2.04 -10.29 2.92
CA LEU A 25 1.97 -10.67 1.50
C LEU A 25 0.66 -11.38 1.17
N ASP A 26 0.23 -12.31 2.03
CA ASP A 26 -1.05 -13.01 1.87
C ASP A 26 -2.23 -12.04 1.86
N TYR A 27 -2.24 -11.09 2.79
CA TYR A 27 -3.29 -10.08 2.86
C TYR A 27 -3.35 -9.21 1.60
N TYR A 28 -2.21 -8.71 1.15
CA TYR A 28 -2.16 -7.86 -0.04
C TYR A 28 -2.55 -8.63 -1.29
N ARG A 29 -2.14 -9.89 -1.41
CA ARG A 29 -2.54 -10.75 -2.53
C ARG A 29 -4.02 -11.10 -2.48
N ASP A 30 -4.51 -11.64 -1.38
CA ASP A 30 -5.83 -12.26 -1.30
C ASP A 30 -6.93 -11.21 -1.02
N SER A 31 -6.66 -10.22 -0.20
CA SER A 31 -7.65 -9.21 0.17
C SER A 31 -7.60 -7.95 -0.67
N LEU A 32 -6.45 -7.61 -1.25
CA LEU A 32 -6.30 -6.38 -2.02
C LEU A 32 -6.02 -6.59 -3.51
N GLY A 33 -5.81 -7.84 -3.94
CA GLY A 33 -5.63 -8.17 -5.36
C GLY A 33 -4.25 -7.82 -5.91
N PHE A 34 -3.25 -7.70 -5.05
CA PHE A 34 -1.87 -7.52 -5.48
C PHE A 34 -1.28 -8.84 -5.97
N TYR A 35 -0.14 -8.78 -6.67
CA TYR A 35 0.48 -9.93 -7.31
C TYR A 35 1.99 -9.72 -7.46
N ASP A 36 2.68 -10.72 -8.07
CA ASP A 36 4.12 -10.69 -8.30
C ASP A 36 4.91 -10.46 -6.99
N GLU A 37 4.55 -11.23 -5.96
CA GLU A 37 5.26 -11.17 -4.68
C GLU A 37 6.66 -11.76 -4.81
N TRP A 38 7.58 -11.21 -4.01
CA TRP A 38 8.92 -11.75 -3.87
C TRP A 38 9.39 -11.61 -2.43
N THR A 39 10.34 -12.47 -2.05
CA THR A 39 10.96 -12.42 -0.74
C THR A 39 12.47 -12.46 -0.87
N TRP A 40 13.14 -11.91 0.12
CA TRP A 40 14.59 -11.97 0.23
C TRP A 40 14.94 -12.81 1.45
N THR A 41 15.85 -13.77 1.27
CA THR A 41 16.32 -14.65 2.34
C THR A 41 17.66 -14.14 2.82
N ASP A 42 17.80 -13.90 4.12
CA ASP A 42 19.05 -13.48 4.70
C ASP A 42 20.06 -14.64 4.82
N LYS A 43 21.25 -14.34 5.31
CA LYS A 43 22.33 -15.34 5.46
C LYS A 43 21.98 -16.48 6.41
N ASP A 44 21.04 -16.26 7.32
CA ASP A 44 20.57 -17.26 8.30
C ASP A 44 19.36 -18.04 7.82
N GLY A 45 18.92 -17.80 6.58
CA GLY A 45 17.78 -18.47 5.97
C GLY A 45 16.43 -17.89 6.33
N ASN A 46 16.39 -16.70 6.93
CA ASN A 46 15.13 -16.04 7.30
C ASN A 46 14.65 -15.13 6.17
N GLU A 47 13.34 -15.15 5.94
CA GLU A 47 12.67 -14.26 5.01
C GLU A 47 11.96 -13.16 5.80
N THR A 48 12.58 -11.99 5.90
CA THR A 48 12.05 -10.85 6.66
C THR A 48 11.71 -9.66 5.80
N ASP A 49 12.16 -9.67 4.54
CA ASP A 49 11.95 -8.60 3.58
C ASP A 49 11.35 -9.14 2.29
N GLY A 50 10.52 -8.34 1.67
CA GLY A 50 9.88 -8.72 0.43
C GLY A 50 9.11 -7.58 -0.19
N GLY A 51 8.34 -7.89 -1.20
CA GLY A 51 7.51 -6.90 -1.87
C GLY A 51 6.42 -7.52 -2.70
N ILE A 52 5.54 -6.67 -3.18
CA ILE A 52 4.40 -7.05 -4.00
C ILE A 52 3.97 -5.83 -4.82
N ARG A 53 3.25 -6.06 -5.90
CA ARG A 53 2.75 -4.95 -6.71
C ARG A 53 1.32 -5.16 -7.18
N ARG A 54 0.69 -4.08 -7.55
CA ARG A 54 -0.53 -4.07 -8.36
C ARG A 54 -0.39 -2.95 -9.37
N ASP A 55 -0.41 -3.29 -10.66
CA ASP A 55 -0.12 -2.37 -11.76
C ASP A 55 1.22 -1.65 -11.52
N ASP A 56 1.24 -0.33 -11.49
CA ASP A 56 2.47 0.44 -11.27
C ASP A 56 2.78 0.68 -9.78
N MET A 57 1.89 0.26 -8.89
CA MET A 57 2.08 0.43 -7.46
C MET A 57 2.92 -0.72 -6.91
N ARG A 58 4.09 -0.40 -6.41
CA ARG A 58 5.04 -1.35 -5.82
C ARG A 58 5.24 -1.04 -4.36
N LEU A 59 5.09 -2.03 -3.52
CA LEU A 59 5.27 -1.91 -2.08
C LEU A 59 6.38 -2.84 -1.63
N LEU A 60 7.25 -2.33 -0.76
CA LEU A 60 8.31 -3.09 -0.11
C LEU A 60 7.97 -3.23 1.36
N PHE A 61 8.28 -4.39 1.95
CA PHE A 61 7.99 -4.69 3.34
C PHE A 61 9.23 -5.21 4.04
N GLY A 62 9.42 -4.78 5.29
CA GLY A 62 10.44 -5.31 6.17
C GLY A 62 9.85 -5.60 7.54
N GLU A 63 10.14 -6.77 8.12
CA GLU A 63 9.61 -7.10 9.43
C GLU A 63 10.21 -6.21 10.52
N ASP A 64 9.34 -5.59 11.26
CA ASP A 64 9.66 -4.78 12.44
C ASP A 64 8.45 -4.79 13.38
N PRO A 65 8.22 -5.90 14.09
CA PRO A 65 7.05 -6.01 14.94
C PRO A 65 7.03 -4.97 16.06
N ASP A 66 8.19 -4.57 16.59
CA ASP A 66 8.25 -3.56 17.64
C ASP A 66 7.74 -2.21 17.15
N PHE A 67 8.09 -1.81 15.93
CA PHE A 67 7.57 -0.58 15.34
C PHE A 67 6.04 -0.65 15.19
N ILE A 68 5.51 -1.78 14.74
CA ILE A 68 4.06 -1.97 14.59
C ILE A 68 3.35 -1.87 15.94
N ASP A 69 3.92 -2.45 16.99
CA ASP A 69 3.36 -2.35 18.34
C ASP A 69 3.34 -0.89 18.84
N VAL A 70 4.38 -0.11 18.53
CA VAL A 70 4.43 1.32 18.88
C VAL A 70 3.36 2.11 18.14
N ILE A 71 3.26 1.96 16.83
CA ILE A 71 2.29 2.74 16.03
C ILE A 71 0.84 2.36 16.30
N SER A 72 0.60 1.16 16.84
CA SER A 72 -0.75 0.72 17.19
C SER A 72 -1.41 1.62 18.24
N SER A 73 -0.61 2.34 19.02
CA SER A 73 -1.11 3.30 20.03
C SER A 73 -1.47 4.66 19.43
N TYR A 74 -1.07 4.95 18.19
CA TYR A 74 -1.35 6.22 17.54
C TYR A 74 -2.73 6.22 16.87
N PRO A 75 -3.39 7.38 16.77
CA PRO A 75 -4.57 7.50 15.92
C PRO A 75 -4.24 7.06 14.48
N LYS A 76 -5.06 6.18 13.92
CA LYS A 76 -4.81 5.60 12.59
C LYS A 76 -4.67 6.67 11.51
N SER A 77 -5.46 7.74 11.60
CA SER A 77 -5.41 8.84 10.64
C SER A 77 -4.09 9.63 10.63
N ARG A 78 -3.21 9.42 11.60
CA ARG A 78 -1.88 10.06 11.64
C ARG A 78 -0.83 9.35 10.79
N LEU A 79 -1.14 8.15 10.28
CA LEU A 79 -0.23 7.36 9.48
C LEU A 79 -0.87 7.03 8.12
N PRO A 80 -1.32 8.06 7.37
CA PRO A 80 -2.01 7.80 6.12
C PRO A 80 -1.04 7.47 5.02
N LEU A 81 -1.41 6.47 4.23
CA LEU A 81 -0.85 6.25 2.90
C LEU A 81 -1.89 6.75 1.90
N MET A 82 -1.44 7.31 0.81
CA MET A 82 -2.34 7.83 -0.22
C MET A 82 -2.10 7.09 -1.52
N TRP A 83 -3.10 6.33 -1.95
CA TRP A 83 -3.07 5.62 -3.22
C TRP A 83 -3.98 6.32 -4.21
N PHE A 84 -3.50 6.54 -5.42
CA PHE A 84 -4.31 7.08 -6.50
C PHE A 84 -4.63 5.98 -7.49
N VAL A 85 -5.90 5.83 -7.83
CA VAL A 85 -6.39 4.80 -8.75
C VAL A 85 -7.24 5.44 -9.84
N GLU A 86 -7.36 4.73 -10.94
CA GLU A 86 -8.37 5.01 -11.97
C GLU A 86 -9.62 4.21 -11.66
N ASN A 87 -10.80 4.73 -12.07
CA ASN A 87 -12.08 4.04 -11.92
C ASN A 87 -12.36 3.63 -10.46
N ILE A 88 -12.33 4.59 -9.56
CA ILE A 88 -12.44 4.30 -8.12
C ILE A 88 -13.74 3.58 -7.75
N ASP A 89 -14.83 3.83 -8.48
CA ASP A 89 -16.09 3.12 -8.21
C ASP A 89 -15.95 1.61 -8.42
N GLU A 90 -15.21 1.20 -9.44
CA GLU A 90 -14.93 -0.23 -9.69
C GLU A 90 -13.98 -0.81 -8.64
N ILE A 91 -12.95 -0.08 -8.24
CA ILE A 91 -12.03 -0.50 -7.18
C ILE A 91 -12.79 -0.66 -5.86
N PHE A 92 -13.66 0.29 -5.53
CA PHE A 92 -14.47 0.22 -4.32
C PHE A 92 -15.39 -1.03 -4.34
N SER A 93 -16.05 -1.29 -5.46
CA SER A 93 -16.88 -2.48 -5.63
C SER A 93 -16.07 -3.76 -5.48
N GLU A 94 -14.89 -3.81 -6.07
CA GLU A 94 -13.99 -4.96 -5.93
C GLU A 94 -13.62 -5.20 -4.47
N PHE A 95 -13.26 -4.14 -3.74
CA PHE A 95 -12.87 -4.25 -2.34
C PHE A 95 -14.03 -4.68 -1.45
N GLN A 96 -15.26 -4.21 -1.76
CA GLN A 96 -16.47 -4.72 -1.09
C GLN A 96 -16.63 -6.22 -1.31
N THR A 97 -16.48 -6.69 -2.54
CA THR A 97 -16.57 -8.11 -2.89
C THR A 97 -15.51 -8.94 -2.18
N ARG A 98 -14.31 -8.37 -1.99
CA ARG A 98 -13.22 -9.03 -1.26
C ARG A 98 -13.39 -9.01 0.26
N GLY A 99 -14.44 -8.35 0.77
CA GLY A 99 -14.73 -8.33 2.20
C GLY A 99 -13.96 -7.31 3.01
N ILE A 100 -13.41 -6.28 2.37
CA ILE A 100 -12.73 -5.20 3.07
C ILE A 100 -13.73 -4.40 3.90
N GLU A 101 -13.38 -4.13 5.16
CA GLU A 101 -14.10 -3.19 6.01
C GLU A 101 -13.55 -1.79 5.79
N PHE A 102 -14.44 -0.83 5.53
CA PHE A 102 -14.04 0.53 5.22
C PHE A 102 -14.03 1.39 6.48
N ALA A 103 -12.93 2.12 6.68
CA ALA A 103 -12.84 3.14 7.73
C ALA A 103 -13.58 4.42 7.33
N ASP A 104 -13.63 4.73 6.04
CA ASP A 104 -14.40 5.81 5.46
C ASP A 104 -14.95 5.34 4.10
N THR A 105 -16.26 5.50 3.89
CA THR A 105 -16.90 5.02 2.68
C THR A 105 -16.58 5.90 1.48
N LEU A 106 -16.80 5.36 0.28
CA LEU A 106 -16.59 6.11 -0.96
C LEU A 106 -17.54 7.30 -1.04
N ARG A 107 -16.97 8.49 -1.15
CA ARG A 107 -17.69 9.76 -1.31
C ARG A 107 -16.78 10.83 -1.87
N THR A 108 -17.36 11.89 -2.38
CA THR A 108 -16.60 13.09 -2.76
C THR A 108 -16.41 13.94 -1.51
N HIS A 109 -15.16 14.20 -1.17
CA HIS A 109 -14.80 14.98 0.01
C HIS A 109 -14.85 16.49 -0.28
N PRO A 110 -14.96 17.34 0.76
CA PRO A 110 -15.03 18.79 0.56
C PRO A 110 -13.86 19.38 -0.21
N TYR A 111 -12.69 18.73 -0.18
CA TYR A 111 -11.50 19.17 -0.93
C TYR A 111 -11.52 18.69 -2.40
N GLY A 112 -12.58 18.04 -2.84
CA GLY A 112 -12.79 17.70 -4.25
C GLY A 112 -12.37 16.32 -4.69
N LEU A 113 -11.68 15.54 -3.86
CA LEU A 113 -11.31 14.16 -4.20
C LEU A 113 -12.45 13.20 -3.88
N ARG A 114 -12.69 12.28 -4.79
CA ARG A 114 -13.54 11.13 -4.53
C ARG A 114 -12.68 10.02 -3.97
N GLU A 115 -12.92 9.61 -2.73
CA GLU A 115 -12.06 8.66 -2.04
C GLU A 115 -12.79 7.82 -1.00
N PHE A 116 -12.18 6.69 -0.66
CA PHE A 116 -12.53 5.87 0.49
C PHE A 116 -11.25 5.56 1.28
N ALA A 117 -11.41 4.96 2.46
CA ALA A 117 -10.26 4.56 3.27
C ALA A 117 -10.51 3.24 3.97
N PHE A 118 -9.45 2.51 4.21
CA PHE A 118 -9.46 1.28 5.00
C PHE A 118 -8.17 1.18 5.81
N ILE A 119 -8.14 0.27 6.76
CA ILE A 119 -6.97 0.01 7.59
C ILE A 119 -6.45 -1.37 7.22
N ASP A 120 -5.16 -1.45 6.85
CA ASP A 120 -4.56 -2.72 6.45
C ASP A 120 -4.23 -3.61 7.67
N ILE A 121 -3.72 -4.81 7.38
CA ILE A 121 -3.40 -5.81 8.41
C ILE A 121 -2.40 -5.31 9.45
N ASN A 122 -1.54 -4.36 9.09
CA ASN A 122 -0.53 -3.79 9.99
C ASN A 122 -1.01 -2.52 10.70
N GLY A 123 -2.19 -2.03 10.38
CA GLY A 123 -2.75 -0.84 10.99
C GLY A 123 -2.47 0.44 10.21
N TYR A 124 -1.92 0.37 9.03
CA TYR A 124 -1.77 1.56 8.17
C TYR A 124 -3.12 2.04 7.68
N TYR A 125 -3.34 3.34 7.79
CA TYR A 125 -4.56 3.97 7.29
C TYR A 125 -4.36 4.29 5.82
N ILE A 126 -5.06 3.60 4.94
CA ILE A 126 -4.87 3.71 3.49
C ILE A 126 -6.05 4.47 2.90
N ARG A 127 -5.75 5.64 2.36
CA ARG A 127 -6.70 6.45 1.60
C ARG A 127 -6.54 6.11 0.13
N VAL A 128 -7.64 5.80 -0.53
CA VAL A 128 -7.67 5.49 -1.96
C VAL A 128 -8.52 6.54 -2.64
N ALA A 129 -7.92 7.25 -3.59
CA ALA A 129 -8.56 8.38 -4.26
C ALA A 129 -8.51 8.22 -5.77
N GLU A 130 -9.49 8.83 -6.46
CA GLU A 130 -9.47 8.93 -7.91
C GLU A 130 -8.31 9.80 -8.35
N GLY A 131 -7.45 9.24 -9.22
CA GLY A 131 -6.38 10.01 -9.83
C GLY A 131 -6.95 10.99 -10.84
N ALA A 132 -6.51 12.24 -10.76
CA ALA A 132 -6.83 13.21 -11.79
C ALA A 132 -6.01 12.94 -13.06
N GLU A 133 -6.66 12.95 -14.21
CA GLU A 133 -5.95 12.98 -15.47
C GLU A 133 -5.38 14.41 -15.63
N GLU A 134 -4.09 14.48 -15.85
CA GLU A 134 -3.43 15.75 -16.18
C GLU A 134 -3.32 15.93 -17.69
#